data_5ab72019ae9c8609272fec734af926ea
#
_entry.id   5ab72019ae9c8609272fec734af926ea
#
_cell.length_a   1.000
_cell.length_b   1.000
_cell.length_c   1.000
_cell.angle_alpha   90.00
_cell.angle_beta   90.00
_cell.angle_gamma   90.00
#
_symmetry.space_group_name_H-M   'P 1'
#
loop_
_entity.id
_entity.type
_entity.pdbx_description
1 polymer ?
#
loop_
_entity_poly.entity_id
_entity_poly.type
_entity_poly.pdbx_seq_one_letter_code
_entity_poly.pdbx_strand_id
1 'polypeptide(L)'
;IKSLGVDAIWFSPIYPSPNADFGYDISDYMDINPEYGDLGVFRQVLDGAHERGMRVFMDLVVNHTSDEHKWFIESRKSKDNPYHDYYFWRDGKKGGKKPPNNWLSTFSGPAWKYNEDLNQYYLHLFAEGQPDLNMDNPKVREEIKDIMRFWLDMGVDGFREDVITFISKAEGLPNGFPLPVATGIEHYKSGPHLQEYLGEFRKVLDEYDCMTVGEAPMMTPKTAMKFIEENKDQKLNMMFHFQHMEADCLFYSWIRAPFSLRKLKNVYNNWQTKLYGKAWNTLYIENHDQPRIINRYGSLKYRVESGKMLATMYICQSGTPFIYQGQEIGMVNIGLPEIEMYEDVSTQNAYHTMRHLGFTHN
;
A
#
# COMPACT_ATOMS: atom_id res chain seq x y z
N ILE A 1 16.64 18.24 4.35
CA ILE A 1 15.47 17.60 5.00
C ILE A 1 15.49 17.86 6.49
N LYS A 2 16.57 17.57 7.25
CA LYS A 2 16.62 17.80 8.71
C LYS A 2 16.28 19.24 9.13
N SER A 3 16.68 20.25 8.35
CA SER A 3 16.35 21.66 8.63
C SER A 3 14.86 21.99 8.53
N LEU A 4 14.06 21.11 7.91
CA LEU A 4 12.59 21.18 7.93
C LEU A 4 11.98 20.77 9.29
N GLY A 5 12.77 20.16 10.17
CA GLY A 5 12.32 19.67 11.45
C GLY A 5 11.75 18.24 11.43
N VAL A 6 12.01 17.48 10.35
CA VAL A 6 11.59 16.07 10.28
C VAL A 6 12.58 15.18 11.04
N ASP A 7 12.07 14.13 11.65
CA ASP A 7 12.82 13.19 12.48
C ASP A 7 12.99 11.82 11.82
N ALA A 8 12.27 11.56 10.73
CA ALA A 8 12.35 10.31 10.01
C ALA A 8 12.15 10.50 8.50
N ILE A 9 12.70 9.58 7.72
CA ILE A 9 12.51 9.47 6.27
C ILE A 9 11.91 8.10 5.99
N TRP A 10 10.84 8.05 5.21
CA TRP A 10 10.34 6.82 4.62
C TRP A 10 10.62 6.85 3.12
N PHE A 11 11.32 5.83 2.64
CA PHE A 11 11.52 5.59 1.22
C PHE A 11 10.38 4.74 0.67
N SER A 12 9.71 5.17 -0.40
CA SER A 12 8.97 4.27 -1.28
C SER A 12 9.89 3.16 -1.78
N PRO A 13 9.39 2.03 -2.32
CA PRO A 13 10.24 0.91 -2.66
C PRO A 13 11.43 1.32 -3.53
N ILE A 14 12.65 1.01 -3.07
CA ILE A 14 13.92 1.25 -3.78
C ILE A 14 14.63 -0.07 -4.12
N TYR A 15 13.90 -1.17 -4.03
CA TYR A 15 14.35 -2.51 -4.37
C TYR A 15 14.43 -2.70 -5.89
N PRO A 16 15.16 -3.72 -6.40
CA PRO A 16 15.05 -4.13 -7.80
C PRO A 16 13.61 -4.39 -8.20
N SER A 17 13.20 -3.77 -9.31
CA SER A 17 11.83 -3.83 -9.82
C SER A 17 11.83 -3.59 -11.32
N PRO A 18 11.00 -4.27 -12.12
CA PRO A 18 10.75 -3.91 -13.51
C PRO A 18 9.91 -2.64 -13.69
N ASN A 19 9.47 -2.01 -12.59
CA ASN A 19 8.70 -0.76 -12.56
C ASN A 19 7.32 -0.85 -13.25
N ALA A 20 6.67 -2.00 -13.20
CA ALA A 20 5.30 -2.13 -13.65
C ALA A 20 4.31 -1.34 -12.77
N ASP A 21 4.71 -1.07 -11.51
CA ASP A 21 3.95 -0.29 -10.54
C ASP A 21 4.90 0.55 -9.66
N PHE A 22 5.73 1.37 -10.29
CA PHE A 22 6.63 2.35 -9.64
C PHE A 22 7.45 1.80 -8.45
N GLY A 23 7.95 0.55 -8.59
CA GLY A 23 8.76 -0.11 -7.56
C GLY A 23 7.96 -1.03 -6.63
N TYR A 24 6.62 -0.98 -6.62
CA TYR A 24 5.79 -1.89 -5.81
C TYR A 24 5.72 -3.32 -6.36
N ASP A 25 6.25 -3.58 -7.54
CA ASP A 25 6.47 -4.89 -8.15
C ASP A 25 7.94 -5.34 -7.91
N ILE A 26 8.23 -5.81 -6.69
CA ILE A 26 9.59 -6.12 -6.23
C ILE A 26 10.07 -7.45 -6.80
N SER A 27 11.24 -7.43 -7.46
CA SER A 27 11.90 -8.64 -8.00
C SER A 27 13.01 -9.20 -7.09
N ASP A 28 13.56 -8.40 -6.18
CA ASP A 28 14.49 -8.82 -5.12
C ASP A 28 14.32 -7.93 -3.88
N TYR A 29 14.00 -8.53 -2.73
CA TYR A 29 13.77 -7.79 -1.49
C TYR A 29 15.06 -7.46 -0.71
N MET A 30 16.19 -8.04 -1.08
CA MET A 30 17.43 -7.92 -0.31
C MET A 30 18.53 -7.15 -1.05
N ASP A 31 18.16 -6.36 -2.05
CA ASP A 31 19.08 -5.51 -2.80
C ASP A 31 18.46 -4.14 -3.09
N ILE A 32 19.25 -3.24 -3.62
CA ILE A 32 18.84 -1.90 -4.05
C ILE A 32 18.77 -1.87 -5.57
N ASN A 33 17.75 -1.24 -6.13
CA ASN A 33 17.62 -1.05 -7.57
C ASN A 33 18.86 -0.29 -8.09
N PRO A 34 19.56 -0.82 -9.11
CA PRO A 34 20.75 -0.19 -9.67
C PRO A 34 20.57 1.26 -10.13
N GLU A 35 19.33 1.68 -10.40
CA GLU A 35 19.00 3.07 -10.72
C GLU A 35 19.29 4.02 -9.53
N TYR A 36 19.16 3.52 -8.30
CA TYR A 36 19.39 4.29 -7.07
C TYR A 36 20.74 4.02 -6.43
N GLY A 37 21.49 3.03 -6.93
CA GLY A 37 22.79 2.64 -6.43
C GLY A 37 22.87 1.18 -6.01
N ASP A 38 23.49 0.92 -4.87
CA ASP A 38 23.68 -0.40 -4.29
C ASP A 38 23.55 -0.37 -2.76
N LEU A 39 23.68 -1.52 -2.11
CA LEU A 39 23.64 -1.63 -0.64
C LEU A 39 24.71 -0.78 0.06
N GLY A 40 25.86 -0.55 -0.59
CA GLY A 40 26.93 0.30 -0.06
C GLY A 40 26.55 1.78 -0.07
N VAL A 41 25.90 2.24 -1.13
CA VAL A 41 25.32 3.61 -1.23
C VAL A 41 24.18 3.77 -0.23
N PHE A 42 23.27 2.79 -0.13
CA PHE A 42 22.20 2.83 0.84
C PHE A 42 22.70 2.92 2.28
N ARG A 43 23.74 2.16 2.64
CA ARG A 43 24.38 2.24 3.96
C ARG A 43 24.91 3.65 4.25
N GLN A 44 25.53 4.32 3.27
CA GLN A 44 25.98 5.71 3.44
C GLN A 44 24.81 6.67 3.69
N VAL A 45 23.67 6.45 3.03
CA VAL A 45 22.44 7.24 3.27
C VAL A 45 21.89 7.00 4.67
N LEU A 46 21.86 5.74 5.11
CA LEU A 46 21.40 5.33 6.43
C LEU A 46 22.27 5.95 7.54
N ASP A 47 23.59 5.75 7.45
CA ASP A 47 24.56 6.31 8.40
C ASP A 47 24.45 7.84 8.43
N GLY A 48 24.40 8.49 7.27
CA GLY A 48 24.26 9.94 7.16
C GLY A 48 22.94 10.48 7.74
N ALA A 49 21.85 9.72 7.70
CA ALA A 49 20.59 10.07 8.36
C ALA A 49 20.74 9.95 9.88
N HIS A 50 21.30 8.83 10.37
CA HIS A 50 21.54 8.59 11.79
C HIS A 50 22.48 9.60 12.43
N GLU A 51 23.58 9.97 11.77
CA GLU A 51 24.47 11.04 12.21
C GLU A 51 23.77 12.39 12.44
N ARG A 52 22.66 12.59 11.72
CA ARG A 52 21.80 13.80 11.85
C ARG A 52 20.62 13.61 12.79
N GLY A 53 20.57 12.48 13.50
CA GLY A 53 19.47 12.14 14.40
C GLY A 53 18.14 11.96 13.66
N MET A 54 18.18 11.40 12.46
CA MET A 54 16.99 11.02 11.69
C MET A 54 16.90 9.50 11.59
N ARG A 55 15.69 8.98 11.65
CA ARG A 55 15.40 7.56 11.42
C ARG A 55 15.05 7.29 9.95
N VAL A 56 15.27 6.05 9.51
CA VAL A 56 15.01 5.61 8.13
C VAL A 56 14.07 4.42 8.11
N PHE A 57 12.98 4.54 7.36
CA PHE A 57 11.98 3.51 7.17
C PHE A 57 11.97 3.04 5.72
N MET A 58 11.92 1.72 5.55
CA MET A 58 11.75 1.09 4.23
C MET A 58 10.28 0.72 4.01
N ASP A 59 9.91 0.53 2.75
CA ASP A 59 8.57 0.01 2.40
C ASP A 59 8.60 -1.52 2.42
N LEU A 60 7.70 -2.16 3.16
CA LEU A 60 7.57 -3.62 3.23
C LEU A 60 6.34 -4.05 2.42
N VAL A 61 6.57 -4.41 1.17
CA VAL A 61 5.54 -4.83 0.22
C VAL A 61 5.45 -6.35 0.22
N VAL A 62 4.52 -6.91 0.97
CA VAL A 62 4.45 -8.36 1.22
C VAL A 62 3.12 -8.99 0.83
N ASN A 63 2.20 -8.23 0.26
CA ASN A 63 1.00 -8.81 -0.32
C ASN A 63 1.29 -9.56 -1.64
N HIS A 64 2.26 -9.10 -2.41
CA HIS A 64 2.62 -9.60 -3.74
C HIS A 64 4.12 -9.40 -4.02
N THR A 65 4.62 -10.00 -5.08
CA THR A 65 5.95 -9.73 -5.65
C THR A 65 5.80 -9.28 -7.10
N SER A 66 6.91 -8.93 -7.75
CA SER A 66 6.96 -8.92 -9.22
C SER A 66 6.78 -10.35 -9.77
N ASP A 67 6.25 -10.47 -10.97
CA ASP A 67 6.27 -11.72 -11.74
C ASP A 67 7.68 -12.07 -12.27
N GLU A 68 8.65 -11.15 -12.11
CA GLU A 68 10.08 -11.38 -12.32
C GLU A 68 10.82 -11.82 -11.04
N HIS A 69 10.15 -11.89 -9.89
CA HIS A 69 10.75 -12.40 -8.67
C HIS A 69 11.09 -13.88 -8.81
N LYS A 70 12.26 -14.29 -8.29
CA LYS A 70 12.75 -15.68 -8.37
C LYS A 70 11.72 -16.73 -7.90
N TRP A 71 10.94 -16.41 -6.87
CA TRP A 71 9.91 -17.32 -6.37
C TRP A 71 8.78 -17.53 -7.39
N PHE A 72 8.33 -16.47 -8.08
CA PHE A 72 7.28 -16.59 -9.07
C PHE A 72 7.78 -17.29 -10.34
N ILE A 73 9.00 -16.98 -10.80
CA ILE A 73 9.64 -17.65 -11.93
C ILE A 73 9.71 -19.17 -11.68
N GLU A 74 10.08 -19.57 -10.45
CA GLU A 74 10.10 -20.99 -10.08
C GLU A 74 8.67 -21.56 -9.96
N SER A 75 7.74 -20.85 -9.32
CA SER A 75 6.39 -21.31 -9.05
C SER A 75 5.61 -21.67 -10.33
N ARG A 76 5.87 -20.96 -11.43
CA ARG A 76 5.19 -21.18 -12.73
C ARG A 76 5.79 -22.27 -13.60
N LYS A 77 6.87 -22.93 -13.16
CA LYS A 77 7.50 -24.02 -13.94
C LYS A 77 6.76 -25.34 -13.86
N SER A 78 6.20 -25.67 -12.68
CA SER A 78 5.50 -26.92 -12.44
C SER A 78 4.64 -26.84 -11.20
N LYS A 79 3.51 -27.57 -11.19
CA LYS A 79 2.64 -27.71 -10.00
C LYS A 79 3.35 -28.40 -8.83
N ASP A 80 4.38 -29.19 -9.10
CA ASP A 80 5.18 -29.90 -8.09
C ASP A 80 6.41 -29.10 -7.64
N ASN A 81 6.61 -27.87 -8.17
CA ASN A 81 7.73 -27.03 -7.77
C ASN A 81 7.55 -26.58 -6.31
N PRO A 82 8.61 -26.59 -5.46
CA PRO A 82 8.53 -26.15 -4.06
C PRO A 82 7.99 -24.71 -3.86
N TYR A 83 8.14 -23.85 -4.85
CA TYR A 83 7.64 -22.49 -4.85
C TYR A 83 6.23 -22.34 -5.40
N HIS A 84 5.61 -23.41 -5.94
CA HIS A 84 4.27 -23.30 -6.53
C HIS A 84 3.25 -22.75 -5.52
N ASP A 85 3.25 -23.26 -4.30
CA ASP A 85 2.35 -22.84 -3.23
C ASP A 85 2.78 -21.53 -2.51
N TYR A 86 3.81 -20.83 -3.01
CA TYR A 86 4.13 -19.48 -2.56
C TYR A 86 3.13 -18.44 -3.07
N TYR A 87 2.35 -18.80 -4.09
CA TYR A 87 1.34 -17.95 -4.73
C TYR A 87 -0.01 -18.67 -4.79
N PHE A 88 -1.08 -17.90 -4.96
CA PHE A 88 -2.42 -18.46 -5.13
C PHE A 88 -2.63 -18.93 -6.57
N TRP A 89 -2.35 -20.20 -6.85
CA TRP A 89 -2.68 -20.86 -8.10
C TRP A 89 -3.97 -21.65 -7.97
N ARG A 90 -4.86 -21.58 -8.96
CA ARG A 90 -6.13 -22.33 -8.96
C ARG A 90 -6.49 -22.79 -10.37
N ASP A 91 -7.09 -23.95 -10.46
CA ASP A 91 -7.69 -24.44 -11.70
C ASP A 91 -8.90 -23.56 -12.06
N GLY A 92 -9.07 -23.26 -13.35
CA GLY A 92 -10.20 -22.50 -13.83
C GLY A 92 -11.50 -23.29 -13.87
N LYS A 93 -12.63 -22.60 -13.78
CA LYS A 93 -13.96 -23.17 -14.01
C LYS A 93 -14.18 -23.52 -15.48
N LYS A 94 -15.17 -24.38 -15.75
CA LYS A 94 -15.57 -24.81 -17.12
C LYS A 94 -14.38 -25.35 -17.94
N GLY A 95 -13.58 -26.21 -17.34
CA GLY A 95 -12.41 -26.79 -18.01
C GLY A 95 -11.31 -25.77 -18.31
N GLY A 96 -11.05 -24.83 -17.42
CA GLY A 96 -10.01 -23.82 -17.56
C GLY A 96 -10.44 -22.54 -18.30
N LYS A 97 -11.66 -22.51 -18.86
CA LYS A 97 -12.12 -21.36 -19.69
C LYS A 97 -12.57 -20.13 -18.91
N LYS A 98 -12.72 -20.23 -17.59
CA LYS A 98 -13.14 -19.12 -16.73
C LYS A 98 -12.31 -19.08 -15.45
N PRO A 99 -12.07 -17.89 -14.89
CA PRO A 99 -11.33 -17.78 -13.63
C PRO A 99 -12.03 -18.51 -12.47
N PRO A 100 -11.28 -18.83 -11.39
CA PRO A 100 -11.80 -19.58 -10.24
C PRO A 100 -12.97 -18.91 -9.52
N ASN A 101 -12.96 -17.58 -9.45
CA ASN A 101 -14.02 -16.78 -8.85
C ASN A 101 -14.23 -15.49 -9.66
N ASN A 102 -15.05 -14.56 -9.12
CA ASN A 102 -15.39 -13.32 -9.79
C ASN A 102 -14.67 -12.09 -9.23
N TRP A 103 -13.54 -12.29 -8.55
CA TRP A 103 -12.81 -11.18 -7.98
C TRP A 103 -12.26 -10.24 -9.04
N LEU A 104 -12.27 -8.95 -8.69
CA LEU A 104 -11.70 -7.89 -9.52
C LEU A 104 -10.45 -7.32 -8.87
N SER A 105 -9.48 -6.98 -9.71
CA SER A 105 -8.29 -6.23 -9.32
C SER A 105 -8.67 -4.84 -8.81
N THR A 106 -7.87 -4.29 -7.89
CA THR A 106 -7.99 -2.91 -7.43
C THR A 106 -7.70 -1.89 -8.55
N PHE A 107 -6.93 -2.31 -9.56
CA PHE A 107 -6.62 -1.52 -10.77
C PHE A 107 -7.59 -1.79 -11.93
N SER A 108 -8.76 -2.37 -11.65
CA SER A 108 -9.78 -2.78 -12.61
C SER A 108 -9.44 -4.06 -13.38
N GLY A 109 -10.47 -4.70 -13.93
CA GLY A 109 -10.35 -5.97 -14.61
C GLY A 109 -10.38 -7.18 -13.66
N PRO A 110 -10.28 -8.42 -14.20
CA PRO A 110 -10.25 -9.64 -13.40
C PRO A 110 -9.01 -9.69 -12.49
N ALA A 111 -9.15 -10.25 -11.28
CA ALA A 111 -8.03 -10.48 -10.37
C ALA A 111 -7.29 -11.80 -10.63
N TRP A 112 -7.56 -12.47 -11.74
CA TRP A 112 -6.99 -13.75 -12.08
C TRP A 112 -6.43 -13.76 -13.50
N LYS A 113 -5.14 -14.06 -13.64
CA LYS A 113 -4.45 -14.21 -14.92
C LYS A 113 -4.25 -15.70 -15.23
N TYR A 114 -4.64 -16.09 -16.43
CA TYR A 114 -4.43 -17.47 -16.92
C TYR A 114 -2.97 -17.65 -17.35
N ASN A 115 -2.40 -18.77 -16.92
CA ASN A 115 -1.10 -19.25 -17.37
C ASN A 115 -1.30 -20.53 -18.20
N GLU A 116 -0.89 -20.50 -19.46
CA GLU A 116 -1.10 -21.58 -20.42
C GLU A 116 -0.26 -22.82 -20.07
N ASP A 117 0.99 -22.63 -19.62
CA ASP A 117 1.93 -23.72 -19.34
C ASP A 117 1.43 -24.62 -18.20
N LEU A 118 0.87 -24.01 -17.16
CA LEU A 118 0.30 -24.74 -16.02
C LEU A 118 -1.17 -25.11 -16.18
N ASN A 119 -1.86 -24.52 -17.16
CA ASN A 119 -3.32 -24.60 -17.28
C ASN A 119 -4.03 -24.19 -15.97
N GLN A 120 -3.52 -23.12 -15.33
CA GLN A 120 -4.04 -22.58 -14.08
C GLN A 120 -4.10 -21.06 -14.15
N TYR A 121 -4.80 -20.48 -13.18
CA TYR A 121 -4.84 -19.05 -12.93
C TYR A 121 -4.04 -18.71 -11.68
N TYR A 122 -3.31 -17.61 -11.69
CA TYR A 122 -2.76 -16.99 -10.49
C TYR A 122 -3.54 -15.75 -10.09
N LEU A 123 -3.61 -15.50 -8.78
CA LEU A 123 -4.26 -14.31 -8.22
C LEU A 123 -3.33 -13.09 -8.32
N HIS A 124 -3.88 -11.95 -8.70
CA HIS A 124 -3.26 -10.63 -8.60
C HIS A 124 -4.30 -9.59 -8.20
N LEU A 125 -4.25 -9.10 -6.98
CA LEU A 125 -5.18 -8.06 -6.52
C LEU A 125 -4.83 -6.67 -7.09
N PHE A 126 -3.63 -6.51 -7.65
CA PHE A 126 -3.11 -5.31 -8.30
C PHE A 126 -2.83 -5.58 -9.78
N ALA A 127 -1.69 -5.11 -10.33
CA ALA A 127 -1.37 -5.37 -11.72
C ALA A 127 -1.14 -6.87 -12.01
N GLU A 128 -1.29 -7.28 -13.28
CA GLU A 128 -1.00 -8.66 -13.70
C GLU A 128 0.44 -9.09 -13.39
N GLY A 129 1.39 -8.15 -13.41
CA GLY A 129 2.78 -8.37 -13.02
C GLY A 129 3.03 -8.41 -11.51
N GLN A 130 1.97 -8.39 -10.67
CA GLN A 130 2.06 -8.40 -9.21
C GLN A 130 1.30 -9.60 -8.62
N PRO A 131 1.79 -10.85 -8.80
CA PRO A 131 1.15 -12.04 -8.25
C PRO A 131 1.10 -12.02 -6.73
N ASP A 132 -0.07 -12.33 -6.16
CA ASP A 132 -0.32 -12.33 -4.72
C ASP A 132 0.36 -13.51 -4.03
N LEU A 133 1.13 -13.20 -2.97
CA LEU A 133 1.76 -14.19 -2.10
C LEU A 133 0.73 -14.95 -1.26
N ASN A 134 0.94 -16.24 -1.12
CA ASN A 134 0.14 -17.13 -0.30
C ASN A 134 0.66 -17.14 1.16
N MET A 135 0.18 -16.21 1.97
CA MET A 135 0.55 -16.13 3.40
C MET A 135 0.03 -17.29 4.25
N ASP A 136 -0.90 -18.12 3.74
CA ASP A 136 -1.30 -19.35 4.43
C ASP A 136 -0.13 -20.36 4.46
N ASN A 137 0.81 -20.26 3.52
CA ASN A 137 2.03 -21.04 3.51
C ASN A 137 3.04 -20.50 4.55
N PRO A 138 3.39 -21.27 5.60
CA PRO A 138 4.32 -20.81 6.63
C PRO A 138 5.73 -20.52 6.09
N LYS A 139 6.16 -21.15 4.99
CA LYS A 139 7.46 -20.86 4.37
C LYS A 139 7.51 -19.43 3.82
N VAL A 140 6.41 -18.95 3.22
CA VAL A 140 6.33 -17.56 2.75
C VAL A 140 6.48 -16.61 3.93
N ARG A 141 5.82 -16.87 5.06
CA ARG A 141 5.95 -16.03 6.26
C ARG A 141 7.37 -16.04 6.85
N GLU A 142 8.08 -17.19 6.79
CA GLU A 142 9.51 -17.23 7.19
C GLU A 142 10.37 -16.37 6.27
N GLU A 143 10.22 -16.48 4.96
CA GLU A 143 10.95 -15.63 3.99
C GLU A 143 10.72 -14.13 4.27
N ILE A 144 9.47 -13.73 4.57
CA ILE A 144 9.17 -12.33 4.93
C ILE A 144 9.87 -11.92 6.24
N LYS A 145 9.89 -12.80 7.25
CA LYS A 145 10.60 -12.53 8.51
C LYS A 145 12.11 -12.39 8.29
N ASP A 146 12.69 -13.17 7.38
CA ASP A 146 14.11 -13.06 7.03
C ASP A 146 14.40 -11.77 6.27
N ILE A 147 13.51 -11.33 5.39
CA ILE A 147 13.59 -10.00 4.75
C ILE A 147 13.57 -8.89 5.80
N MET A 148 12.65 -8.97 6.76
CA MET A 148 12.56 -7.98 7.84
C MET A 148 13.85 -7.92 8.64
N ARG A 149 14.40 -9.07 9.07
CA ARG A 149 15.67 -9.13 9.81
C ARG A 149 16.83 -8.58 9.00
N PHE A 150 16.92 -8.91 7.71
CA PHE A 150 17.98 -8.40 6.84
C PHE A 150 18.10 -6.87 6.89
N TRP A 151 16.98 -6.17 6.78
CA TRP A 151 16.97 -4.70 6.80
C TRP A 151 17.16 -4.13 8.21
N LEU A 152 16.56 -4.76 9.22
CA LEU A 152 16.72 -4.35 10.63
C LEU A 152 18.15 -4.56 11.12
N ASP A 153 18.81 -5.67 10.75
CA ASP A 153 20.23 -5.94 11.05
C ASP A 153 21.17 -4.94 10.34
N MET A 154 20.75 -4.42 9.19
CA MET A 154 21.46 -3.34 8.49
C MET A 154 21.37 -2.00 9.23
N GLY A 155 20.37 -1.83 10.09
CA GLY A 155 20.14 -0.63 10.89
C GLY A 155 18.94 0.21 10.45
N VAL A 156 18.07 -0.32 9.59
CA VAL A 156 16.78 0.34 9.25
C VAL A 156 15.92 0.43 10.49
N ASP A 157 15.27 1.57 10.72
CA ASP A 157 14.53 1.87 11.96
C ASP A 157 13.06 1.37 11.92
N GLY A 158 12.67 0.68 10.86
CA GLY A 158 11.34 0.09 10.75
C GLY A 158 10.75 0.14 9.35
N PHE A 159 9.44 -0.13 9.27
CA PHE A 159 8.77 -0.31 7.98
C PHE A 159 7.47 0.48 7.88
N ARG A 160 7.19 0.94 6.66
CA ARG A 160 5.83 1.16 6.20
C ARG A 160 5.38 -0.14 5.53
N GLU A 161 4.29 -0.71 5.99
CA GLU A 161 3.78 -2.00 5.52
C GLU A 161 2.66 -1.77 4.50
N ASP A 162 2.97 -2.06 3.23
CA ASP A 162 2.09 -1.84 2.09
C ASP A 162 0.86 -2.74 2.13
N VAL A 163 -0.32 -2.16 1.94
CA VAL A 163 -1.64 -2.84 1.95
C VAL A 163 -1.73 -4.02 2.91
N ILE A 164 -1.12 -3.89 4.07
CA ILE A 164 -0.87 -4.99 5.01
C ILE A 164 -2.14 -5.71 5.47
N THR A 165 -3.29 -5.07 5.33
CA THR A 165 -4.58 -5.67 5.65
C THR A 165 -5.10 -6.64 4.60
N PHE A 166 -4.42 -6.77 3.45
CA PHE A 166 -4.83 -7.65 2.35
C PHE A 166 -4.10 -9.00 2.32
N ILE A 167 -3.07 -9.19 3.14
CA ILE A 167 -2.22 -10.39 3.10
C ILE A 167 -2.94 -11.69 3.48
N SER A 168 -4.07 -11.64 4.19
CA SER A 168 -4.88 -12.80 4.54
C SER A 168 -6.14 -12.86 3.67
N LYS A 169 -6.35 -13.97 2.97
CA LYS A 169 -7.52 -14.22 2.12
C LYS A 169 -8.46 -15.23 2.79
N ALA A 170 -9.75 -15.17 2.47
CA ALA A 170 -10.73 -16.15 2.94
C ALA A 170 -10.44 -17.54 2.38
N GLU A 171 -10.57 -18.56 3.21
CA GLU A 171 -10.38 -19.96 2.82
C GLU A 171 -11.27 -20.32 1.61
N GLY A 172 -10.73 -21.08 0.67
CA GLY A 172 -11.42 -21.51 -0.53
C GLY A 172 -11.68 -20.42 -1.56
N LEU A 173 -11.31 -19.17 -1.30
CA LEU A 173 -11.44 -18.03 -2.21
C LEU A 173 -12.84 -17.94 -2.85
N PRO A 174 -13.93 -17.76 -2.04
CA PRO A 174 -15.30 -17.80 -2.55
C PRO A 174 -15.59 -16.62 -3.48
N ASN A 175 -16.69 -16.72 -4.26
CA ASN A 175 -17.15 -15.58 -5.06
C ASN A 175 -17.48 -14.39 -4.15
N GLY A 176 -17.06 -13.20 -4.58
CA GLY A 176 -17.43 -11.95 -3.94
C GLY A 176 -18.83 -11.45 -4.35
N PHE A 177 -19.37 -10.55 -3.54
CA PHE A 177 -20.58 -9.82 -3.90
C PHE A 177 -20.30 -8.98 -5.18
N PRO A 178 -21.15 -9.08 -6.21
CA PRO A 178 -20.87 -8.42 -7.48
C PRO A 178 -21.01 -6.89 -7.36
N LEU A 179 -19.89 -6.23 -7.19
CA LEU A 179 -19.75 -4.78 -7.21
C LEU A 179 -19.12 -4.34 -8.54
N PRO A 180 -19.34 -3.10 -8.99
CA PRO A 180 -18.69 -2.58 -10.20
C PRO A 180 -17.16 -2.43 -10.05
N VAL A 181 -16.67 -2.32 -8.81
CA VAL A 181 -15.25 -2.23 -8.46
C VAL A 181 -14.99 -3.06 -7.20
N ALA A 182 -13.77 -3.56 -7.04
CA ALA A 182 -13.31 -4.31 -5.86
C ALA A 182 -14.22 -5.49 -5.45
N THR A 183 -14.85 -6.16 -6.43
CA THR A 183 -15.58 -7.43 -6.16
C THR A 183 -14.64 -8.41 -5.48
N GLY A 184 -15.05 -8.98 -4.35
CA GLY A 184 -14.25 -9.91 -3.56
C GLY A 184 -13.55 -9.28 -2.36
N ILE A 185 -13.60 -7.95 -2.20
CA ILE A 185 -12.90 -7.24 -1.12
C ILE A 185 -13.29 -7.74 0.28
N GLU A 186 -14.51 -8.19 0.47
CA GLU A 186 -14.97 -8.78 1.74
C GLU A 186 -14.23 -10.06 2.12
N HIS A 187 -13.50 -10.67 1.18
CA HIS A 187 -12.78 -11.94 1.36
C HIS A 187 -11.27 -11.76 1.53
N TYR A 188 -10.71 -10.58 1.24
CA TYR A 188 -9.29 -10.32 1.40
C TYR A 188 -8.96 -9.08 2.25
N LYS A 189 -9.93 -8.21 2.50
CA LYS A 189 -9.74 -7.11 3.44
C LYS A 189 -9.84 -7.64 4.88
N SER A 190 -8.75 -7.64 5.61
CA SER A 190 -8.68 -8.15 6.99
C SER A 190 -9.21 -9.59 7.10
N GLY A 191 -8.68 -10.48 6.27
CA GLY A 191 -9.05 -11.89 6.24
C GLY A 191 -8.81 -12.62 7.56
N PRO A 192 -9.21 -13.90 7.66
CA PRO A 192 -9.36 -14.60 8.93
C PRO A 192 -8.06 -14.77 9.73
N HIS A 193 -6.92 -14.90 9.08
CA HIS A 193 -5.61 -15.15 9.71
C HIS A 193 -4.75 -13.89 9.86
N LEU A 194 -5.26 -12.71 9.50
CA LEU A 194 -4.46 -11.48 9.51
C LEU A 194 -3.82 -11.19 10.88
N GLN A 195 -4.57 -11.39 11.98
CA GLN A 195 -4.03 -11.17 13.33
C GLN A 195 -2.89 -12.14 13.69
N GLU A 196 -2.98 -13.37 13.22
CA GLU A 196 -1.94 -14.39 13.40
C GLU A 196 -0.67 -13.99 12.66
N TYR A 197 -0.77 -13.66 11.36
CA TYR A 197 0.39 -13.30 10.54
C TYR A 197 1.09 -12.05 11.06
N LEU A 198 0.33 -11.00 11.36
CA LEU A 198 0.91 -9.80 11.97
C LEU A 198 1.50 -10.06 13.36
N GLY A 199 0.95 -11.01 14.11
CA GLY A 199 1.51 -11.47 15.38
C GLY A 199 2.86 -12.18 15.21
N GLU A 200 3.08 -12.91 14.11
CA GLU A 200 4.39 -13.48 13.78
C GLU A 200 5.39 -12.37 13.39
N PHE A 201 5.00 -11.41 12.58
CA PHE A 201 5.84 -10.27 12.18
C PHE A 201 6.18 -9.40 13.40
N ARG A 202 5.22 -9.15 14.29
CA ARG A 202 5.44 -8.38 15.51
C ARG A 202 6.54 -9.00 16.39
N LYS A 203 6.64 -10.31 16.47
CA LYS A 203 7.71 -10.99 17.23
C LYS A 203 9.10 -10.66 16.68
N VAL A 204 9.25 -10.54 15.36
CA VAL A 204 10.51 -10.09 14.77
C VAL A 204 10.77 -8.62 15.11
N LEU A 205 9.76 -7.77 15.00
CA LEU A 205 9.90 -6.34 15.32
C LEU A 205 10.27 -6.12 16.80
N ASP A 206 9.77 -6.97 17.70
CA ASP A 206 10.08 -6.90 19.12
C ASP A 206 11.55 -7.28 19.46
N GLU A 207 12.29 -7.85 18.51
CA GLU A 207 13.72 -8.12 18.63
C GLU A 207 14.56 -6.83 18.47
N TYR A 208 13.96 -5.73 17.95
CA TYR A 208 14.63 -4.48 17.57
C TYR A 208 13.95 -3.23 18.14
N ASP A 209 14.70 -2.12 18.28
CA ASP A 209 14.13 -0.80 18.58
C ASP A 209 13.62 -0.17 17.27
N CYS A 210 12.51 -0.64 16.78
CA CYS A 210 11.94 -0.23 15.51
C CYS A 210 10.45 0.10 15.62
N MET A 211 9.92 0.76 14.59
CA MET A 211 8.53 1.17 14.50
C MET A 211 7.92 0.76 13.16
N THR A 212 6.61 0.49 13.14
CA THR A 212 5.89 0.20 11.91
C THR A 212 4.65 1.05 11.74
N VAL A 213 4.33 1.32 10.48
CA VAL A 213 3.06 1.94 10.07
C VAL A 213 2.43 1.11 8.95
N GLY A 214 1.25 0.55 9.21
CA GLY A 214 0.54 -0.27 8.22
C GLY A 214 -0.37 0.56 7.34
N GLU A 215 -0.34 0.32 6.05
CA GLU A 215 -1.35 0.87 5.15
C GLU A 215 -2.62 0.04 5.21
N ALA A 216 -3.76 0.71 5.46
CA ALA A 216 -5.02 0.04 5.74
C ALA A 216 -6.22 0.74 5.11
N PRO A 217 -6.47 0.53 3.81
CA PRO A 217 -7.64 1.08 3.15
C PRO A 217 -8.95 0.61 3.81
N MET A 218 -9.96 1.46 3.77
CA MET A 218 -11.30 1.21 4.30
C MET A 218 -11.37 0.86 5.80
N MET A 219 -10.38 1.24 6.60
CA MET A 219 -10.40 1.07 8.05
C MET A 219 -11.22 2.15 8.74
N THR A 220 -11.85 1.77 9.84
CA THR A 220 -12.51 2.66 10.80
C THR A 220 -11.69 2.68 12.10
N PRO A 221 -11.84 3.69 12.97
CA PRO A 221 -11.17 3.67 14.27
C PRO A 221 -11.43 2.39 15.09
N LYS A 222 -12.66 1.87 15.04
CA LYS A 222 -13.03 0.63 15.74
C LYS A 222 -12.28 -0.60 15.24
N THR A 223 -12.10 -0.70 13.91
CA THR A 223 -11.38 -1.85 13.31
C THR A 223 -9.88 -1.69 13.44
N ALA A 224 -9.34 -0.47 13.31
CA ALA A 224 -7.93 -0.18 13.47
C ALA A 224 -7.42 -0.49 14.89
N MET A 225 -8.21 -0.22 15.91
CA MET A 225 -7.88 -0.53 17.31
C MET A 225 -7.51 -2.00 17.56
N LYS A 226 -7.94 -2.92 16.72
CA LYS A 226 -7.53 -4.33 16.82
C LYS A 226 -6.05 -4.57 16.52
N PHE A 227 -5.39 -3.61 15.90
CA PHE A 227 -4.00 -3.72 15.45
C PHE A 227 -3.06 -2.74 16.15
N ILE A 228 -3.56 -1.55 16.53
CA ILE A 228 -2.74 -0.43 17.00
C ILE A 228 -3.00 -0.04 18.47
N GLU A 229 -3.91 -0.70 19.20
CA GLU A 229 -4.21 -0.32 20.59
C GLU A 229 -3.02 -0.64 21.50
N GLU A 230 -2.46 0.41 22.12
CA GLU A 230 -1.33 0.32 23.04
C GLU A 230 -1.67 -0.52 24.28
N ASN A 231 -0.66 -1.17 24.85
CA ASN A 231 -0.78 -2.03 26.04
C ASN A 231 -1.74 -3.21 25.89
N LYS A 232 -2.09 -3.56 24.65
CA LYS A 232 -2.80 -4.78 24.31
C LYS A 232 -1.98 -5.61 23.33
N ASP A 233 -2.59 -6.51 22.61
CA ASP A 233 -1.95 -7.32 21.57
C ASP A 233 -1.65 -6.48 20.31
N GLN A 234 -0.83 -5.43 20.48
CA GLN A 234 -0.48 -4.46 19.45
C GLN A 234 0.35 -5.13 18.36
N LYS A 235 -0.11 -5.03 17.10
CA LYS A 235 0.59 -5.57 15.93
C LYS A 235 1.42 -4.51 15.20
N LEU A 236 0.88 -3.30 15.10
CA LEU A 236 1.45 -2.15 14.40
C LEU A 236 1.49 -0.96 15.37
N ASN A 237 2.50 -0.11 15.23
CA ASN A 237 2.58 1.09 16.08
C ASN A 237 1.53 2.13 15.67
N MET A 238 1.25 2.26 14.37
CA MET A 238 0.22 3.13 13.82
C MET A 238 -0.28 2.62 12.47
N MET A 239 -1.31 3.26 11.91
CA MET A 239 -1.94 2.80 10.69
C MET A 239 -2.43 3.97 9.84
N PHE A 240 -2.10 3.96 8.55
CA PHE A 240 -2.69 4.88 7.57
C PHE A 240 -4.13 4.49 7.27
N HIS A 241 -5.05 5.39 7.48
CA HIS A 241 -6.45 5.27 7.06
C HIS A 241 -6.75 6.25 5.92
N PHE A 242 -7.77 5.97 5.11
CA PHE A 242 -8.10 6.75 3.92
C PHE A 242 -9.36 7.61 4.05
N GLN A 243 -10.10 7.53 5.16
CA GLN A 243 -11.41 8.16 5.29
C GLN A 243 -11.42 9.68 5.05
N HIS A 244 -10.35 10.40 5.43
CA HIS A 244 -10.24 11.84 5.18
C HIS A 244 -9.95 12.13 3.69
N MET A 245 -9.29 11.20 3.00
CA MET A 245 -9.05 11.27 1.55
C MET A 245 -10.32 10.92 0.74
N GLU A 246 -11.33 10.35 1.36
CA GLU A 246 -12.62 9.99 0.74
C GLU A 246 -13.71 11.05 0.99
N ALA A 247 -13.36 12.19 1.59
CA ALA A 247 -14.34 13.22 1.96
C ALA A 247 -15.05 13.87 0.76
N ASP A 248 -14.43 13.83 -0.42
CA ASP A 248 -14.94 14.33 -1.70
C ASP A 248 -15.19 13.21 -2.72
N CYS A 249 -15.34 11.98 -2.28
CA CYS A 249 -15.63 10.84 -3.15
C CYS A 249 -17.01 10.25 -2.84
N LEU A 250 -17.63 9.69 -3.86
CA LEU A 250 -18.80 8.84 -3.73
C LEU A 250 -18.43 7.38 -3.73
N PHE A 251 -18.54 6.41 -3.82
CA PHE A 251 -18.20 5.01 -3.70
C PHE A 251 -16.78 4.62 -4.15
N TYR A 252 -16.17 5.41 -5.02
CA TYR A 252 -14.89 5.12 -5.67
C TYR A 252 -14.09 6.41 -5.85
N SER A 253 -12.77 6.34 -5.72
CA SER A 253 -11.88 7.51 -5.75
C SER A 253 -11.99 8.36 -7.01
N TRP A 254 -12.30 7.74 -8.15
CA TRP A 254 -12.49 8.43 -9.43
C TRP A 254 -13.86 9.10 -9.59
N ILE A 255 -14.84 8.78 -8.74
CA ILE A 255 -16.17 9.38 -8.77
C ILE A 255 -16.24 10.49 -7.72
N ARG A 256 -16.03 11.72 -8.15
CA ARG A 256 -15.98 12.88 -7.28
C ARG A 256 -17.35 13.33 -6.82
N ALA A 257 -17.43 13.74 -5.58
CA ALA A 257 -18.55 14.46 -4.97
C ALA A 257 -18.11 15.90 -4.62
N PRO A 258 -19.04 16.85 -4.47
CA PRO A 258 -18.71 18.14 -3.92
C PRO A 258 -18.02 18.02 -2.57
N PHE A 259 -16.92 18.76 -2.39
CA PHE A 259 -16.18 18.77 -1.13
C PHE A 259 -17.08 19.17 0.06
N SER A 260 -17.01 18.41 1.14
CA SER A 260 -17.76 18.66 2.36
C SER A 260 -16.83 18.84 3.56
N LEU A 261 -16.62 20.08 3.97
CA LEU A 261 -15.85 20.39 5.18
C LEU A 261 -16.43 19.71 6.43
N ARG A 262 -17.77 19.58 6.51
CA ARG A 262 -18.42 18.86 7.60
C ARG A 262 -18.02 17.37 7.63
N LYS A 263 -18.02 16.69 6.48
CA LYS A 263 -17.60 15.30 6.35
C LYS A 263 -16.15 15.13 6.78
N LEU A 264 -15.23 16.00 6.29
CA LEU A 264 -13.81 15.99 6.65
C LEU A 264 -13.62 16.20 8.16
N LYS A 265 -14.25 17.21 8.75
CA LYS A 265 -14.20 17.47 10.21
C LYS A 265 -14.70 16.30 11.03
N ASN A 266 -15.79 15.66 10.61
CA ASN A 266 -16.32 14.47 11.29
C ASN A 266 -15.33 13.31 11.26
N VAL A 267 -14.64 13.08 10.14
CA VAL A 267 -13.60 12.05 10.05
C VAL A 267 -12.48 12.32 11.04
N TYR A 268 -11.89 13.52 11.01
CA TYR A 268 -10.82 13.89 11.95
C TYR A 268 -11.27 13.78 13.40
N ASN A 269 -12.44 14.35 13.74
CA ASN A 269 -12.97 14.25 15.10
C ASN A 269 -13.16 12.79 15.56
N ASN A 270 -13.67 11.93 14.68
CA ASN A 270 -13.88 10.52 15.00
C ASN A 270 -12.55 9.78 15.26
N TRP A 271 -11.55 9.98 14.43
CA TRP A 271 -10.22 9.38 14.62
C TRP A 271 -9.54 9.93 15.86
N GLN A 272 -9.44 11.24 16.00
CA GLN A 272 -8.80 11.88 17.15
C GLN A 272 -9.45 11.45 18.48
N THR A 273 -10.76 11.47 18.59
CA THR A 273 -11.47 11.14 19.85
C THR A 273 -11.43 9.63 20.17
N LYS A 274 -11.45 8.76 19.16
CA LYS A 274 -11.45 7.31 19.39
C LYS A 274 -10.08 6.75 19.73
N LEU A 275 -9.02 7.34 19.18
CA LEU A 275 -7.65 6.90 19.42
C LEU A 275 -7.03 7.57 20.65
N TYR A 276 -7.49 8.76 21.05
CA TYR A 276 -6.90 9.52 22.15
C TYR A 276 -6.68 8.69 23.42
N GLY A 277 -5.45 8.64 23.91
CA GLY A 277 -5.03 7.88 25.09
C GLY A 277 -5.12 6.35 24.95
N LYS A 278 -5.27 5.81 23.73
CA LYS A 278 -5.37 4.37 23.46
C LYS A 278 -4.48 3.88 22.34
N ALA A 279 -4.25 4.70 21.34
CA ALA A 279 -3.43 4.38 20.18
C ALA A 279 -2.89 5.66 19.53
N TRP A 280 -1.78 5.53 18.80
CA TRP A 280 -1.18 6.66 18.11
C TRP A 280 -1.72 6.80 16.69
N ASN A 281 -2.02 8.03 16.26
CA ASN A 281 -2.62 8.30 14.95
C ASN A 281 -1.57 8.70 13.92
N THR A 282 -1.83 8.40 12.64
CA THR A 282 -1.11 8.98 11.49
C THR A 282 -1.83 10.21 10.98
N LEU A 283 -1.08 11.22 10.61
CA LEU A 283 -1.59 12.48 10.07
C LEU A 283 -0.96 12.73 8.71
N TYR A 284 -1.74 12.67 7.64
CA TYR A 284 -1.30 13.01 6.29
C TYR A 284 -2.47 13.58 5.47
N ILE A 285 -2.17 14.29 4.39
CA ILE A 285 -3.18 14.88 3.51
C ILE A 285 -2.90 14.64 2.02
N GLU A 286 -1.72 14.14 1.68
CA GLU A 286 -1.36 13.67 0.33
C GLU A 286 -0.26 12.61 0.45
N ASN A 287 -0.10 11.81 -0.57
CA ASN A 287 0.97 10.82 -0.74
C ASN A 287 1.18 10.52 -2.23
N HIS A 288 1.99 9.51 -2.56
CA HIS A 288 2.24 9.10 -3.94
C HIS A 288 0.99 8.59 -4.69
N ASP A 289 -0.03 8.10 -3.98
CA ASP A 289 -1.29 7.57 -4.56
C ASP A 289 -2.40 8.62 -4.65
N GLN A 290 -2.21 9.80 -4.09
CA GLN A 290 -3.27 10.80 -3.97
C GLN A 290 -2.92 12.09 -4.70
N PRO A 291 -3.90 12.77 -5.29
CA PRO A 291 -3.66 14.08 -5.85
C PRO A 291 -3.08 15.05 -4.83
N ARG A 292 -2.25 16.00 -5.29
CA ARG A 292 -1.73 17.08 -4.46
C ARG A 292 -2.87 17.81 -3.77
N ILE A 293 -2.75 18.02 -2.49
CA ILE A 293 -3.84 18.53 -1.65
C ILE A 293 -4.29 19.95 -2.02
N ILE A 294 -3.38 20.78 -2.53
CA ILE A 294 -3.71 22.12 -3.02
C ILE A 294 -4.70 22.05 -4.19
N ASN A 295 -4.52 21.11 -5.10
CA ASN A 295 -5.47 20.89 -6.19
C ASN A 295 -6.81 20.35 -5.69
N ARG A 296 -6.81 19.58 -4.63
CA ARG A 296 -7.98 18.86 -4.14
C ARG A 296 -8.84 19.63 -3.17
N TYR A 297 -8.22 20.17 -2.09
CA TYR A 297 -8.91 20.88 -1.01
C TYR A 297 -8.43 22.33 -0.84
N GLY A 298 -7.40 22.75 -1.58
CA GLY A 298 -6.84 24.07 -1.54
C GLY A 298 -7.33 25.00 -2.65
N SER A 299 -6.50 25.96 -2.97
CA SER A 299 -6.76 26.95 -4.02
C SER A 299 -5.48 27.23 -4.80
N LEU A 300 -5.49 26.98 -6.10
CA LEU A 300 -4.35 27.31 -6.97
C LEU A 300 -4.10 28.83 -7.02
N LYS A 301 -5.16 29.63 -6.94
CA LYS A 301 -5.06 31.10 -6.88
C LYS A 301 -4.37 31.59 -5.62
N TYR A 302 -4.65 30.95 -4.48
CA TYR A 302 -4.07 31.29 -3.16
C TYR A 302 -3.23 30.11 -2.67
N ARG A 303 -2.28 29.65 -3.51
CA ARG A 303 -1.50 28.42 -3.29
C ARG A 303 -0.78 28.43 -1.95
N VAL A 304 -0.07 29.51 -1.64
CA VAL A 304 0.74 29.64 -0.42
C VAL A 304 -0.14 29.68 0.83
N GLU A 305 -1.18 30.49 0.81
CA GLU A 305 -2.10 30.64 1.95
C GLU A 305 -2.89 29.38 2.21
N SER A 306 -3.41 28.75 1.15
CA SER A 306 -4.15 27.49 1.29
C SER A 306 -3.24 26.32 1.71
N GLY A 307 -2.00 26.27 1.19
CA GLY A 307 -1.01 25.27 1.61
C GLY A 307 -0.67 25.39 3.11
N LYS A 308 -0.42 26.63 3.60
CA LYS A 308 -0.19 26.88 5.03
C LYS A 308 -1.40 26.52 5.89
N MET A 309 -2.61 26.85 5.44
CA MET A 309 -3.84 26.50 6.15
C MET A 309 -4.03 24.99 6.24
N LEU A 310 -3.83 24.27 5.14
CA LEU A 310 -3.93 22.80 5.08
C LEU A 310 -2.86 22.14 5.96
N ALA A 311 -1.61 22.60 5.92
CA ALA A 311 -0.55 22.14 6.80
C ALA A 311 -0.90 22.34 8.28
N THR A 312 -1.36 23.52 8.66
CA THR A 312 -1.80 23.82 10.03
C THR A 312 -2.92 22.90 10.47
N MET A 313 -3.89 22.63 9.57
CA MET A 313 -5.05 21.80 9.87
C MET A 313 -4.66 20.37 10.32
N TYR A 314 -3.68 19.74 9.68
CA TYR A 314 -3.36 18.36 10.02
C TYR A 314 -2.16 18.22 10.98
N ILE A 315 -1.12 19.05 10.85
CA ILE A 315 0.08 18.97 11.70
C ILE A 315 -0.24 19.29 13.17
N CYS A 316 -1.19 20.18 13.43
CA CYS A 316 -1.59 20.59 14.78
C CYS A 316 -2.55 19.61 15.49
N GLN A 317 -2.75 18.41 14.95
CA GLN A 317 -3.54 17.36 15.60
C GLN A 317 -2.64 16.42 16.40
N SER A 318 -3.24 15.54 17.22
CA SER A 318 -2.49 14.50 17.95
C SER A 318 -2.17 13.32 17.00
N GLY A 319 -0.88 13.02 16.83
CA GLY A 319 -0.39 11.96 15.97
C GLY A 319 0.93 12.32 15.30
N THR A 320 1.45 11.41 14.47
CA THR A 320 2.68 11.63 13.68
C THR A 320 2.31 12.22 12.32
N PRO A 321 2.76 13.45 11.99
CA PRO A 321 2.56 14.03 10.67
C PRO A 321 3.52 13.39 9.65
N PHE A 322 2.96 13.03 8.48
CA PHE A 322 3.70 12.57 7.32
C PHE A 322 3.63 13.66 6.24
N ILE A 323 4.78 14.10 5.77
CA ILE A 323 4.93 15.15 4.75
C ILE A 323 5.42 14.46 3.47
N TYR A 324 4.61 14.50 2.42
CA TYR A 324 5.01 13.97 1.13
C TYR A 324 5.98 14.93 0.43
N GLN A 325 7.00 14.38 -0.25
CA GLN A 325 7.99 15.20 -0.96
C GLN A 325 7.32 16.22 -1.89
N GLY A 326 7.76 17.48 -1.82
CA GLY A 326 7.18 18.60 -2.55
C GLY A 326 5.97 19.26 -1.88
N GLN A 327 5.37 18.65 -0.85
CA GLN A 327 4.30 19.26 -0.08
C GLN A 327 4.81 20.50 0.66
N GLU A 328 6.06 20.48 1.15
CA GLU A 328 6.72 21.58 1.88
C GLU A 328 6.89 22.84 1.05
N ILE A 329 6.94 22.72 -0.27
CA ILE A 329 7.01 23.83 -1.22
C ILE A 329 5.66 24.11 -1.93
N GLY A 330 4.61 23.39 -1.52
CA GLY A 330 3.27 23.53 -2.09
C GLY A 330 3.19 23.11 -3.55
N MET A 331 3.77 21.95 -3.90
CA MET A 331 3.64 21.36 -5.24
C MET A 331 2.16 21.15 -5.59
N VAL A 332 1.88 21.21 -6.89
CA VAL A 332 0.56 21.00 -7.48
C VAL A 332 0.61 19.82 -8.46
N ASN A 333 -0.55 19.29 -8.83
CA ASN A 333 -0.62 18.22 -9.81
C ASN A 333 0.01 18.64 -11.12
N ILE A 334 0.71 17.72 -11.76
CA ILE A 334 1.10 17.85 -13.16
C ILE A 334 -0.13 17.66 -14.04
N GLY A 335 -0.29 18.49 -15.06
CA GLY A 335 -1.31 18.34 -16.11
C GLY A 335 -0.64 17.89 -17.38
N LEU A 336 -0.67 16.60 -17.68
CA LEU A 336 -0.15 16.05 -18.93
C LEU A 336 -1.28 16.09 -20.00
N PRO A 337 -0.98 16.48 -21.25
CA PRO A 337 -2.02 16.67 -22.26
C PRO A 337 -2.63 15.36 -22.76
N GLU A 338 -1.87 14.28 -22.77
CA GLU A 338 -2.31 13.00 -23.32
C GLU A 338 -2.30 11.91 -22.25
N ILE A 339 -3.26 10.98 -22.32
CA ILE A 339 -3.37 9.90 -21.32
C ILE A 339 -2.17 8.96 -21.34
N GLU A 340 -1.56 8.76 -22.47
CA GLU A 340 -0.39 7.91 -22.68
C GLU A 340 0.87 8.43 -21.98
N MET A 341 0.87 9.70 -21.56
CA MET A 341 1.94 10.30 -20.77
C MET A 341 1.83 9.97 -19.28
N TYR A 342 0.69 9.45 -18.83
CA TYR A 342 0.49 8.97 -17.46
C TYR A 342 0.84 7.49 -17.41
N GLU A 343 1.92 7.15 -16.73
CA GLU A 343 2.38 5.76 -16.58
C GLU A 343 1.58 4.98 -15.54
N ASP A 344 0.82 5.68 -14.70
CA ASP A 344 -0.01 5.06 -13.64
C ASP A 344 -1.12 4.17 -14.22
N VAL A 345 -1.05 2.88 -13.90
CA VAL A 345 -1.98 1.84 -14.40
C VAL A 345 -3.42 2.13 -13.99
N SER A 346 -3.65 2.62 -12.77
CA SER A 346 -4.99 2.95 -12.28
C SER A 346 -5.60 4.12 -13.05
N THR A 347 -4.81 5.15 -13.33
CA THR A 347 -5.21 6.31 -14.15
C THR A 347 -5.61 5.89 -15.56
N GLN A 348 -4.77 5.10 -16.24
CA GLN A 348 -5.05 4.61 -17.58
C GLN A 348 -6.32 3.75 -17.62
N ASN A 349 -6.45 2.79 -16.71
CA ASN A 349 -7.61 1.91 -16.63
C ASN A 349 -8.90 2.68 -16.31
N ALA A 350 -8.83 3.65 -15.38
CA ALA A 350 -9.96 4.51 -15.06
C ALA A 350 -10.39 5.34 -16.27
N TYR A 351 -9.42 5.94 -17.00
CA TYR A 351 -9.70 6.69 -18.23
C TYR A 351 -10.42 5.83 -19.27
N HIS A 352 -9.88 4.67 -19.61
CA HIS A 352 -10.48 3.75 -20.58
C HIS A 352 -11.87 3.28 -20.15
N THR A 353 -12.07 2.98 -18.87
CA THR A 353 -13.38 2.62 -18.32
C THR A 353 -14.38 3.76 -18.46
N MET A 354 -14.01 4.98 -18.11
CA MET A 354 -14.88 6.16 -18.23
C MET A 354 -15.19 6.48 -19.70
N ARG A 355 -14.22 6.34 -20.61
CA ARG A 355 -14.46 6.47 -22.06
C ARG A 355 -15.47 5.43 -22.56
N HIS A 356 -15.39 4.19 -22.10
CA HIS A 356 -16.35 3.14 -22.42
C HIS A 356 -17.77 3.44 -21.92
N LEU A 357 -17.88 4.13 -20.78
CA LEU A 357 -19.16 4.60 -20.23
C LEU A 357 -19.69 5.87 -20.89
N GLY A 358 -19.02 6.40 -21.92
CA GLY A 358 -19.47 7.54 -22.72
C GLY A 358 -19.01 8.91 -22.21
N PHE A 359 -18.10 8.97 -21.24
CA PHE A 359 -17.51 10.24 -20.81
C PHE A 359 -16.59 10.80 -21.91
N THR A 360 -16.56 12.13 -22.06
CA THR A 360 -15.67 12.80 -23.01
C THR A 360 -14.24 12.88 -22.50
N HIS A 361 -13.30 13.16 -23.40
CA HIS A 361 -11.89 13.37 -23.04
C HIS A 361 -11.69 14.63 -22.19
N ASN A 362 -12.57 15.63 -22.32
CA ASN A 362 -12.51 16.92 -21.61
C ASN A 362 -13.33 16.90 -20.31
#